data_91c777c6dd29597a27a2ec59e883feb3
#
_entry.id   91c777c6dd29597a27a2ec59e883feb3
#
_cell.length_a   1.000
_cell.length_b   1.000
_cell.length_c   1.000
_cell.angle_alpha   90.00
_cell.angle_beta   90.00
_cell.angle_gamma   90.00
#
_symmetry.space_group_name_H-M   'P 1'
#
loop_
_entity.id
_entity.type
_entity.pdbx_description
1 polymer ?
#
loop_
_entity_poly.entity_id
_entity_poly.type
_entity_poly.pdbx_seq_one_letter_code
_entity_poly.pdbx_strand_id
1 'polypeptide(L)'
;MKSQSMNAAQNARQGTILVVDDDSSTRRALGMSLSAMGFTVIEAARGEEALSLVRATWFDAVLLDVDMPGMGGVEACRSLRQAVARLPILILTVMDSEDDKVLALDAGADDYITKPFQLRELTARLRSAVRRRNAEDTGSDAPLQHGQLELDPVKYRVKKCGLSIHLTPKEFEVLHYLMMHAGEPIPHARLLKSVWGPEYGAELEYLRTFIRQLRKKIEDDPSNPQYLLTDAYIGYRFNANVNQ
;
A
#
# COMPACT_ATOMS: atom_id res chain seq x y z
N MET A 1 5.69 -30.50 -35.56
CA MET A 1 6.71 -29.75 -34.84
C MET A 1 6.40 -28.25 -34.88
N LYS A 2 5.28 -27.77 -34.35
CA LYS A 2 4.93 -26.32 -34.27
C LYS A 2 4.23 -25.91 -32.96
N SER A 3 4.26 -26.75 -31.91
CA SER A 3 3.54 -26.49 -30.65
C SER A 3 4.44 -26.26 -29.43
N GLN A 4 5.77 -26.21 -29.58
CA GLN A 4 6.69 -26.01 -28.46
C GLN A 4 7.32 -24.60 -28.39
N SER A 5 7.08 -23.75 -29.39
CA SER A 5 7.66 -22.37 -29.40
C SER A 5 6.72 -21.29 -28.85
N MET A 6 5.49 -21.61 -28.45
CA MET A 6 4.53 -20.63 -27.86
C MET A 6 4.55 -20.54 -26.33
N ASN A 7 5.24 -21.46 -25.64
CA ASN A 7 5.27 -21.44 -24.16
C ASN A 7 6.44 -20.64 -23.55
N ALA A 8 7.37 -20.14 -24.37
CA ALA A 8 8.51 -19.36 -23.87
C ALA A 8 8.27 -17.83 -23.82
N ALA A 9 7.18 -17.35 -24.38
CA ALA A 9 6.88 -15.91 -24.46
C ALA A 9 5.90 -15.41 -23.37
N GLN A 10 5.42 -16.27 -22.49
CA GLN A 10 4.48 -15.94 -21.41
C GLN A 10 5.12 -15.82 -20.03
N ASN A 11 6.43 -15.63 -19.94
CA ASN A 11 7.00 -15.06 -18.71
C ASN A 11 6.75 -13.52 -18.78
N ALA A 12 5.50 -13.13 -18.64
CA ALA A 12 5.13 -11.73 -18.47
C ALA A 12 5.96 -11.20 -17.31
N ARG A 13 6.81 -10.19 -17.56
CA ARG A 13 7.59 -9.49 -16.55
C ARG A 13 6.65 -9.14 -15.41
N GLN A 14 6.89 -9.71 -14.22
CA GLN A 14 6.02 -9.50 -13.05
C GLN A 14 6.19 -8.10 -12.43
N GLY A 15 7.03 -7.26 -13.03
CA GLY A 15 7.31 -5.89 -12.59
C GLY A 15 8.77 -5.68 -12.19
N THR A 16 9.15 -4.42 -12.05
CA THR A 16 10.48 -3.98 -11.61
C THR A 16 10.43 -3.58 -10.16
N ILE A 17 11.20 -4.29 -9.32
CA ILE A 17 11.24 -4.10 -7.86
C ILE A 17 12.57 -3.46 -7.47
N LEU A 18 12.50 -2.41 -6.66
CA LEU A 18 13.67 -1.87 -5.97
C LEU A 18 13.80 -2.54 -4.62
N VAL A 19 14.93 -3.20 -4.37
CA VAL A 19 15.28 -3.80 -3.07
C VAL A 19 16.29 -2.92 -2.37
N VAL A 20 15.92 -2.42 -1.18
CA VAL A 20 16.72 -1.50 -0.38
C VAL A 20 17.01 -2.13 0.97
N ASP A 21 18.25 -2.47 1.21
CA ASP A 21 18.71 -3.15 2.43
C ASP A 21 20.23 -2.91 2.54
N ASP A 22 20.77 -2.56 3.70
CA ASP A 22 22.20 -2.27 3.86
C ASP A 22 23.05 -3.55 3.92
N ASP A 23 22.47 -4.69 4.37
CA ASP A 23 23.15 -5.97 4.32
C ASP A 23 23.20 -6.53 2.90
N SER A 24 24.40 -6.58 2.35
CA SER A 24 24.66 -7.05 0.99
C SER A 24 24.25 -8.51 0.77
N SER A 25 24.29 -9.36 1.81
CA SER A 25 23.93 -10.77 1.74
C SER A 25 22.41 -10.93 1.59
N THR A 26 21.65 -10.24 2.43
CA THR A 26 20.18 -10.20 2.41
C THR A 26 19.70 -9.62 1.08
N ARG A 27 20.24 -8.49 0.68
CA ARG A 27 19.90 -7.81 -0.57
C ARG A 27 20.09 -8.71 -1.78
N ARG A 28 21.26 -9.36 -1.89
CA ARG A 28 21.56 -10.30 -2.99
C ARG A 28 20.66 -11.54 -2.95
N ALA A 29 20.40 -12.12 -1.77
CA ALA A 29 19.53 -13.28 -1.63
C ALA A 29 18.09 -12.96 -2.07
N LEU A 30 17.56 -11.80 -1.67
CA LEU A 30 16.27 -11.30 -2.13
C LEU A 30 16.26 -11.08 -3.64
N GLY A 31 17.28 -10.41 -4.18
CA GLY A 31 17.42 -10.15 -5.61
C GLY A 31 17.39 -11.43 -6.44
N MET A 32 18.18 -12.43 -6.07
CA MET A 32 18.19 -13.73 -6.75
C MET A 32 16.85 -14.45 -6.65
N SER A 33 16.24 -14.45 -5.47
CA SER A 33 14.97 -15.14 -5.23
C SER A 33 13.82 -14.51 -6.02
N LEU A 34 13.72 -13.20 -6.02
CA LEU A 34 12.69 -12.47 -6.77
C LEU A 34 12.90 -12.56 -8.28
N SER A 35 14.16 -12.52 -8.73
CA SER A 35 14.49 -12.72 -10.15
C SER A 35 14.10 -14.12 -10.65
N ALA A 36 14.32 -15.17 -9.85
CA ALA A 36 13.88 -16.52 -10.15
C ALA A 36 12.35 -16.65 -10.24
N MET A 37 11.62 -15.73 -9.60
CA MET A 37 10.15 -15.63 -9.66
C MET A 37 9.62 -14.74 -10.78
N GLY A 38 10.49 -14.20 -11.65
CA GLY A 38 10.13 -13.42 -12.83
C GLY A 38 10.08 -11.90 -12.64
N PHE A 39 10.51 -11.37 -11.48
CA PHE A 39 10.67 -9.94 -11.29
C PHE A 39 11.99 -9.44 -11.86
N THR A 40 12.01 -8.21 -12.33
CA THR A 40 13.26 -7.47 -12.56
C THR A 40 13.64 -6.79 -11.25
N VAL A 41 14.87 -7.00 -10.76
CA VAL A 41 15.32 -6.45 -9.48
C VAL A 41 16.44 -5.45 -9.71
N ILE A 42 16.30 -4.29 -9.07
CA ILE A 42 17.36 -3.29 -8.92
C ILE A 42 17.63 -3.15 -7.43
N GLU A 43 18.90 -3.05 -7.06
CA GLU A 43 19.35 -3.03 -5.67
C GLU A 43 19.83 -1.64 -5.28
N ALA A 44 19.59 -1.25 -4.03
CA ALA A 44 20.17 -0.08 -3.38
C ALA A 44 20.64 -0.44 -1.97
N ALA A 45 21.78 0.07 -1.56
CA ALA A 45 22.34 -0.19 -0.24
C ALA A 45 21.92 0.83 0.82
N ARG A 46 21.25 1.93 0.42
CA ARG A 46 20.89 3.06 1.30
C ARG A 46 19.63 3.76 0.80
N GLY A 47 18.95 4.45 1.72
CA GLY A 47 17.76 5.23 1.40
C GLY A 47 18.02 6.36 0.39
N GLU A 48 19.18 7.04 0.46
CA GLU A 48 19.56 8.11 -0.46
C GLU A 48 19.76 7.61 -1.89
N GLU A 49 20.34 6.42 -2.03
CA GLU A 49 20.48 5.74 -3.33
C GLU A 49 19.13 5.36 -3.89
N ALA A 50 18.26 4.77 -3.06
CA ALA A 50 16.88 4.42 -3.44
C ALA A 50 16.11 5.65 -3.92
N LEU A 51 16.22 6.78 -3.23
CA LEU A 51 15.58 8.03 -3.60
C LEU A 51 16.09 8.57 -4.95
N SER A 52 17.37 8.44 -5.22
CA SER A 52 17.97 8.83 -6.50
C SER A 52 17.44 7.93 -7.65
N LEU A 53 17.35 6.63 -7.40
CA LEU A 53 16.87 5.66 -8.38
C LEU A 53 15.39 5.86 -8.73
N VAL A 54 14.50 6.09 -7.75
CA VAL A 54 13.07 6.28 -8.04
C VAL A 54 12.75 7.59 -8.75
N ARG A 55 13.66 8.57 -8.70
CA ARG A 55 13.55 9.80 -9.50
C ARG A 55 14.03 9.62 -10.94
N ALA A 56 14.93 8.68 -11.18
CA ALA A 56 15.55 8.44 -12.49
C ALA A 56 14.86 7.31 -13.27
N THR A 57 14.23 6.35 -12.59
CA THR A 57 13.72 5.12 -13.20
C THR A 57 12.37 4.74 -12.59
N TRP A 58 11.53 4.09 -13.39
CA TRP A 58 10.24 3.59 -12.96
C TRP A 58 10.38 2.25 -12.22
N PHE A 59 9.66 2.13 -11.09
CA PHE A 59 9.55 0.89 -10.31
C PHE A 59 8.08 0.55 -10.06
N ASP A 60 7.75 -0.72 -10.04
CA ASP A 60 6.41 -1.21 -9.73
C ASP A 60 6.18 -1.37 -8.22
N ALA A 61 7.22 -1.62 -7.45
CA ALA A 61 7.21 -1.59 -5.99
C ALA A 61 8.62 -1.42 -5.40
N VAL A 62 8.69 -1.03 -4.13
CA VAL A 62 9.91 -0.99 -3.32
C VAL A 62 9.77 -1.97 -2.17
N LEU A 63 10.81 -2.78 -1.94
CA LEU A 63 11.07 -3.48 -0.69
C LEU A 63 12.11 -2.69 0.09
N LEU A 64 11.77 -2.26 1.28
CA LEU A 64 12.58 -1.35 2.08
C LEU A 64 12.85 -1.94 3.46
N ASP A 65 14.11 -2.17 3.78
CA ASP A 65 14.50 -2.49 5.16
C ASP A 65 14.37 -1.24 6.06
N VAL A 66 13.92 -1.46 7.30
CA VAL A 66 13.82 -0.39 8.30
C VAL A 66 15.15 -0.17 9.02
N ASP A 67 15.87 -1.23 9.28
CA ASP A 67 17.06 -1.23 10.12
C ASP A 67 18.32 -0.88 9.33
N MET A 68 18.31 0.30 8.69
CA MET A 68 19.45 0.78 7.91
C MET A 68 20.16 1.94 8.59
N PRO A 69 21.50 2.04 8.50
CA PRO A 69 22.25 3.21 8.97
C PRO A 69 21.99 4.45 8.09
N GLY A 70 22.27 5.64 8.63
CA GLY A 70 22.10 6.90 7.91
C GLY A 70 20.66 7.39 7.93
N MET A 71 20.03 7.51 6.76
CA MET A 71 18.66 8.00 6.65
C MET A 71 17.62 7.12 7.37
N GLY A 72 17.93 5.86 7.67
CA GLY A 72 16.97 4.94 8.27
C GLY A 72 15.74 4.64 7.38
N GLY A 73 15.17 3.46 7.55
CA GLY A 73 14.09 3.01 6.65
C GLY A 73 12.81 3.83 6.74
N VAL A 74 12.44 4.30 7.94
CA VAL A 74 11.22 5.11 8.14
C VAL A 74 11.33 6.46 7.44
N GLU A 75 12.47 7.13 7.53
CA GLU A 75 12.70 8.41 6.84
C GLU A 75 12.84 8.21 5.34
N ALA A 76 13.50 7.13 4.91
CA ALA A 76 13.56 6.74 3.51
C ALA A 76 12.14 6.50 2.94
N CYS A 77 11.27 5.82 3.68
CA CYS A 77 9.86 5.62 3.31
C CYS A 77 9.14 6.95 3.08
N ARG A 78 9.23 7.91 4.02
CA ARG A 78 8.62 9.25 3.86
C ARG A 78 9.14 9.96 2.62
N SER A 79 10.46 9.93 2.41
CA SER A 79 11.11 10.60 1.29
C SER A 79 10.72 9.97 -0.06
N LEU A 80 10.65 8.63 -0.13
CA LEU A 80 10.18 7.90 -1.30
C LEU A 80 8.71 8.21 -1.60
N ARG A 81 7.84 8.26 -0.58
CA ARG A 81 6.43 8.62 -0.72
C ARG A 81 6.24 10.05 -1.22
N GLN A 82 7.03 10.99 -0.74
CA GLN A 82 7.01 12.37 -1.22
C GLN A 82 7.50 12.48 -2.68
N ALA A 83 8.52 11.70 -3.05
CA ALA A 83 9.07 11.71 -4.41
C ALA A 83 8.12 11.06 -5.42
N VAL A 84 7.47 9.95 -5.05
CA VAL A 84 6.57 9.18 -5.93
C VAL A 84 5.33 8.74 -5.15
N ALA A 85 4.28 9.55 -5.21
CA ALA A 85 3.08 9.41 -4.39
C ALA A 85 2.39 8.04 -4.51
N ARG A 86 2.41 7.41 -5.68
CA ARG A 86 1.71 6.13 -5.97
C ARG A 86 2.62 4.90 -6.02
N LEU A 87 3.87 5.01 -5.60
CA LEU A 87 4.80 3.88 -5.57
C LEU A 87 4.46 2.96 -4.40
N PRO A 88 4.15 1.68 -4.62
CA PRO A 88 3.96 0.73 -3.53
C PRO A 88 5.26 0.53 -2.75
N ILE A 89 5.20 0.72 -1.43
CA ILE A 89 6.33 0.57 -0.51
C ILE A 89 5.98 -0.50 0.52
N LEU A 90 6.69 -1.63 0.45
CA LEU A 90 6.59 -2.73 1.42
C LEU A 90 7.82 -2.67 2.33
N ILE A 91 7.59 -2.54 3.62
CA ILE A 91 8.65 -2.51 4.62
C ILE A 91 9.00 -3.92 5.08
N LEU A 92 10.31 -4.21 5.17
CA LEU A 92 10.86 -5.40 5.83
C LEU A 92 11.40 -4.96 7.19
N THR A 93 11.01 -5.63 8.28
CA THR A 93 11.40 -5.22 9.62
C THR A 93 11.58 -6.40 10.56
N VAL A 94 12.55 -6.32 11.48
CA VAL A 94 12.65 -7.22 12.64
C VAL A 94 11.79 -6.73 13.80
N MET A 95 11.28 -5.50 13.73
CA MET A 95 10.46 -4.88 14.75
C MET A 95 9.09 -5.55 14.81
N ASP A 96 8.72 -6.06 15.96
CA ASP A 96 7.45 -6.76 16.19
C ASP A 96 6.48 -5.98 17.09
N SER A 97 6.91 -4.81 17.59
CA SER A 97 6.04 -3.95 18.37
C SER A 97 4.95 -3.31 17.52
N GLU A 98 3.78 -3.09 18.11
CA GLU A 98 2.69 -2.38 17.43
C GLU A 98 3.08 -0.94 17.08
N ASP A 99 3.87 -0.28 17.94
CA ASP A 99 4.30 1.10 17.72
C ASP A 99 5.19 1.24 16.49
N ASP A 100 6.10 0.29 16.26
CA ASP A 100 6.99 0.32 15.09
C ASP A 100 6.22 0.10 13.77
N LYS A 101 5.26 -0.82 13.79
CA LYS A 101 4.36 -1.06 12.66
C LYS A 101 3.54 0.18 12.34
N VAL A 102 3.04 0.86 13.37
CA VAL A 102 2.33 2.13 13.22
C VAL A 102 3.25 3.21 12.64
N LEU A 103 4.49 3.34 13.11
CA LEU A 103 5.45 4.31 12.59
C LEU A 103 5.76 4.09 11.11
N ALA A 104 5.91 2.84 10.68
CA ALA A 104 6.13 2.48 9.29
C ALA A 104 4.96 2.90 8.39
N LEU A 105 3.72 2.60 8.82
CA LEU A 105 2.52 2.97 8.08
C LEU A 105 2.27 4.48 8.10
N ASP A 106 2.53 5.15 9.22
CA ASP A 106 2.46 6.62 9.35
C ASP A 106 3.50 7.31 8.45
N ALA A 107 4.62 6.65 8.15
CA ALA A 107 5.61 7.12 7.19
C ALA A 107 5.15 6.98 5.74
N GLY A 108 4.05 6.30 5.48
CA GLY A 108 3.48 6.13 4.15
C GLY A 108 3.75 4.77 3.50
N ALA A 109 4.16 3.76 4.26
CA ALA A 109 4.24 2.39 3.77
C ALA A 109 2.84 1.85 3.41
N ASP A 110 2.77 1.03 2.37
CA ASP A 110 1.54 0.36 1.96
C ASP A 110 1.37 -0.99 2.63
N ASP A 111 2.47 -1.57 3.10
CA ASP A 111 2.51 -2.86 3.77
C ASP A 111 3.80 -3.02 4.57
N TYR A 112 3.82 -3.97 5.52
CA TYR A 112 5.03 -4.41 6.20
C TYR A 112 5.07 -5.93 6.33
N ILE A 113 6.28 -6.47 6.38
CA ILE A 113 6.54 -7.90 6.55
C ILE A 113 7.60 -8.05 7.64
N THR A 114 7.30 -8.83 8.68
CA THR A 114 8.24 -9.07 9.78
C THR A 114 9.25 -10.14 9.42
N LYS A 115 10.52 -9.90 9.70
CA LYS A 115 11.62 -10.87 9.60
C LYS A 115 11.61 -11.78 10.85
N PRO A 116 11.75 -13.14 10.71
CA PRO A 116 11.93 -13.87 9.47
C PRO A 116 10.60 -14.07 8.72
N PHE A 117 10.61 -13.93 7.41
CA PHE A 117 9.44 -14.13 6.55
C PHE A 117 9.61 -15.31 5.59
N GLN A 118 8.50 -15.83 5.12
CA GLN A 118 8.50 -16.81 4.05
C GLN A 118 8.53 -16.11 2.69
N LEU A 119 9.38 -16.57 1.78
CA LEU A 119 9.49 -16.03 0.43
C LEU A 119 8.15 -16.07 -0.32
N ARG A 120 7.32 -17.08 -0.05
CA ARG A 120 5.98 -17.22 -0.62
C ARG A 120 5.07 -16.07 -0.19
N GLU A 121 5.10 -15.69 1.07
CA GLU A 121 4.34 -14.56 1.60
C GLU A 121 4.79 -13.24 0.95
N LEU A 122 6.09 -12.96 1.00
CA LEU A 122 6.67 -11.77 0.39
C LEU A 122 6.26 -11.65 -1.08
N THR A 123 6.36 -12.74 -1.84
CA THR A 123 6.02 -12.74 -3.26
C THR A 123 4.52 -12.50 -3.51
N ALA A 124 3.65 -13.08 -2.68
CA ALA A 124 2.21 -12.88 -2.78
C ALA A 124 1.84 -11.41 -2.54
N ARG A 125 2.43 -10.79 -1.51
CA ARG A 125 2.23 -9.36 -1.17
C ARG A 125 2.76 -8.44 -2.29
N LEU A 126 3.97 -8.72 -2.82
CA LEU A 126 4.52 -7.97 -3.96
C LEU A 126 3.64 -8.06 -5.21
N ARG A 127 3.22 -9.28 -5.59
CA ARG A 127 2.32 -9.46 -6.74
C ARG A 127 1.01 -8.70 -6.56
N SER A 128 0.46 -8.70 -5.36
CA SER A 128 -0.74 -7.94 -5.03
C SER A 128 -0.52 -6.44 -5.19
N ALA A 129 0.61 -5.91 -4.72
CA ALA A 129 0.97 -4.49 -4.83
C ALA A 129 1.17 -4.07 -6.30
N VAL A 130 1.95 -4.85 -7.07
CA VAL A 130 2.20 -4.60 -8.49
C VAL A 130 0.92 -4.68 -9.33
N ARG A 131 0.10 -5.71 -9.11
CA ARG A 131 -1.17 -5.88 -9.83
C ARG A 131 -2.08 -4.67 -9.64
N ARG A 132 -2.24 -4.18 -8.41
CA ARG A 132 -3.07 -3.02 -8.10
C ARG A 132 -2.55 -1.74 -8.73
N ARG A 133 -1.23 -1.56 -8.77
CA ARG A 133 -0.63 -0.41 -9.46
C ARG A 133 -0.92 -0.42 -10.97
N ASN A 134 -0.97 -1.62 -11.56
CA ASN A 134 -1.15 -1.82 -13.00
C ASN A 134 -2.61 -2.13 -13.39
N ALA A 135 -3.49 -2.37 -12.43
CA ALA A 135 -4.91 -2.53 -12.72
C ALA A 135 -5.47 -1.16 -13.13
N GLU A 136 -5.95 -1.09 -14.36
CA GLU A 136 -6.96 -0.10 -14.71
C GLU A 136 -8.17 -0.40 -13.80
N ASP A 137 -8.59 0.58 -13.02
CA ASP A 137 -9.70 0.43 -12.06
C ASP A 137 -10.94 -0.07 -12.81
N THR A 138 -11.29 -1.35 -12.64
CA THR A 138 -12.52 -1.94 -13.18
C THR A 138 -13.74 -1.62 -12.29
N GLY A 139 -13.56 -0.72 -11.33
CA GLY A 139 -14.64 -0.13 -10.53
C GLY A 139 -15.41 0.94 -11.30
N SER A 140 -16.48 1.44 -10.74
CA SER A 140 -17.22 2.58 -11.29
C SER A 140 -16.26 3.77 -11.44
N ASP A 141 -16.02 4.20 -12.69
CA ASP A 141 -15.20 5.36 -13.01
C ASP A 141 -15.84 6.69 -12.57
N ALA A 142 -17.06 6.64 -12.06
CA ALA A 142 -17.80 7.82 -11.62
C ALA A 142 -17.24 8.37 -10.29
N PRO A 143 -17.04 9.68 -10.18
CA PRO A 143 -16.70 10.30 -8.91
C PRO A 143 -17.75 10.00 -7.84
N LEU A 144 -17.29 9.67 -6.65
CA LEU A 144 -18.13 9.46 -5.47
C LEU A 144 -18.18 10.76 -4.67
N GLN A 145 -19.39 11.13 -4.24
CA GLN A 145 -19.58 12.31 -3.40
C GLN A 145 -20.53 12.01 -2.25
N HIS A 146 -20.10 12.34 -1.04
CA HIS A 146 -20.91 12.27 0.18
C HIS A 146 -20.65 13.51 1.04
N GLY A 147 -21.65 14.34 1.17
CA GLY A 147 -21.52 15.64 1.82
C GLY A 147 -20.47 16.51 1.11
N GLN A 148 -19.45 16.91 1.86
CA GLN A 148 -18.36 17.77 1.36
C GLN A 148 -17.14 16.96 0.87
N LEU A 149 -17.18 15.62 0.97
CA LEU A 149 -16.09 14.73 0.55
C LEU A 149 -16.36 14.22 -0.86
N GLU A 150 -15.40 14.45 -1.74
CA GLU A 150 -15.40 14.01 -3.14
C GLU A 150 -14.20 13.06 -3.36
N LEU A 151 -14.41 11.93 -4.04
CA LEU A 151 -13.37 11.01 -4.45
C LEU A 151 -13.50 10.72 -5.94
N ASP A 152 -12.47 11.04 -6.71
CA ASP A 152 -12.36 10.76 -8.14
C ASP A 152 -11.40 9.56 -8.33
N PRO A 153 -11.93 8.37 -8.66
CA PRO A 153 -11.10 7.17 -8.78
C PRO A 153 -10.19 7.24 -10.02
N VAL A 154 -10.64 7.85 -11.12
CA VAL A 154 -9.85 7.97 -12.35
C VAL A 154 -8.64 8.88 -12.14
N LYS A 155 -8.86 10.03 -11.51
CA LYS A 155 -7.78 11.00 -11.22
C LYS A 155 -7.02 10.67 -9.94
N TYR A 156 -7.46 9.65 -9.19
CA TYR A 156 -6.89 9.27 -7.89
C TYR A 156 -6.82 10.47 -6.94
N ARG A 157 -7.91 11.21 -6.84
CA ARG A 157 -7.99 12.48 -6.11
C ARG A 157 -9.11 12.47 -5.09
N VAL A 158 -8.81 12.99 -3.92
CA VAL A 158 -9.79 13.24 -2.87
C VAL A 158 -9.83 14.73 -2.55
N LYS A 159 -11.02 15.26 -2.35
CA LYS A 159 -11.24 16.65 -1.90
C LYS A 159 -12.24 16.68 -0.75
N LYS A 160 -12.06 17.63 0.15
CA LYS A 160 -13.06 18.02 1.15
C LYS A 160 -13.27 19.53 1.07
N CYS A 161 -14.51 19.98 0.99
CA CYS A 161 -14.85 21.40 0.77
C CYS A 161 -14.11 22.00 -0.45
N GLY A 162 -13.90 21.23 -1.52
CA GLY A 162 -13.14 21.66 -2.70
C GLY A 162 -11.60 21.65 -2.54
N LEU A 163 -11.08 21.49 -1.33
CA LEU A 163 -9.64 21.43 -1.06
C LEU A 163 -9.11 20.01 -1.23
N SER A 164 -7.99 19.86 -1.93
CA SER A 164 -7.37 18.54 -2.15
C SER A 164 -6.79 17.97 -0.86
N ILE A 165 -7.12 16.70 -0.58
CA ILE A 165 -6.54 15.91 0.51
C ILE A 165 -5.52 14.94 -0.09
N HIS A 166 -4.32 14.91 0.49
CA HIS A 166 -3.29 13.97 0.08
C HIS A 166 -3.42 12.65 0.84
N LEU A 167 -3.77 11.58 0.12
CA LEU A 167 -3.83 10.23 0.65
C LEU A 167 -2.70 9.37 0.06
N THR A 168 -2.21 8.42 0.85
CA THR A 168 -1.37 7.34 0.32
C THR A 168 -2.21 6.40 -0.54
N PRO A 169 -1.59 5.56 -1.40
CA PRO A 169 -2.34 4.60 -2.21
C PRO A 169 -3.29 3.74 -1.39
N LYS A 170 -2.84 3.23 -0.25
CA LYS A 170 -3.66 2.37 0.61
C LYS A 170 -4.78 3.12 1.33
N GLU A 171 -4.53 4.32 1.81
CA GLU A 171 -5.58 5.17 2.36
C GLU A 171 -6.67 5.46 1.32
N PHE A 172 -6.26 5.73 0.08
CA PHE A 172 -7.18 5.95 -1.02
C PHE A 172 -8.03 4.71 -1.30
N GLU A 173 -7.42 3.53 -1.43
CA GLU A 173 -8.11 2.26 -1.67
C GLU A 173 -9.12 1.92 -0.55
N VAL A 174 -8.73 2.11 0.72
CA VAL A 174 -9.62 1.90 1.87
C VAL A 174 -10.82 2.87 1.81
N LEU A 175 -10.56 4.15 1.60
CA LEU A 175 -11.61 5.17 1.51
C LEU A 175 -12.54 4.89 0.34
N HIS A 176 -11.99 4.61 -0.85
CA HIS A 176 -12.76 4.29 -2.06
C HIS A 176 -13.68 3.09 -1.82
N TYR A 177 -13.14 1.99 -1.28
CA TYR A 177 -13.95 0.80 -0.99
C TYR A 177 -15.08 1.09 -0.01
N LEU A 178 -14.83 1.85 1.05
CA LEU A 178 -15.85 2.21 2.04
C LEU A 178 -16.89 3.17 1.46
N MET A 179 -16.51 4.12 0.60
CA MET A 179 -17.44 5.04 -0.07
C MET A 179 -18.31 4.31 -1.10
N MET A 180 -17.78 3.33 -1.83
CA MET A 180 -18.58 2.48 -2.75
C MET A 180 -19.66 1.67 -2.02
N HIS A 181 -19.46 1.38 -0.74
CA HIS A 181 -20.39 0.62 0.09
C HIS A 181 -20.98 1.51 1.20
N ALA A 182 -21.21 2.79 0.87
CA ALA A 182 -21.71 3.76 1.85
C ALA A 182 -23.04 3.30 2.49
N GLY A 183 -23.11 3.38 3.81
CA GLY A 183 -24.24 2.92 4.60
C GLY A 183 -24.15 1.45 5.07
N GLU A 184 -23.32 0.61 4.44
CA GLU A 184 -23.13 -0.79 4.84
C GLU A 184 -22.03 -0.93 5.88
N PRO A 185 -22.24 -1.67 6.98
CA PRO A 185 -21.17 -2.10 7.86
C PRO A 185 -20.27 -3.13 7.15
N ILE A 186 -19.00 -2.81 6.96
CA ILE A 186 -18.03 -3.69 6.29
C ILE A 186 -17.20 -4.43 7.35
N PRO A 187 -17.29 -5.78 7.41
CA PRO A 187 -16.46 -6.58 8.31
C PRO A 187 -14.97 -6.37 8.06
N HIS A 188 -14.17 -6.33 9.13
CA HIS A 188 -12.72 -6.14 9.06
C HIS A 188 -12.05 -7.06 8.04
N ALA A 189 -12.34 -8.37 8.10
CA ALA A 189 -11.75 -9.34 7.20
C ALA A 189 -12.15 -9.12 5.72
N ARG A 190 -13.38 -8.63 5.46
CA ARG A 190 -13.82 -8.29 4.10
C ARG A 190 -13.04 -7.08 3.58
N LEU A 191 -12.87 -6.04 4.40
CA LEU A 191 -12.13 -4.84 4.01
C LEU A 191 -10.65 -5.16 3.75
N LEU A 192 -10.01 -5.91 4.65
CA LEU A 192 -8.63 -6.36 4.49
C LEU A 192 -8.44 -7.14 3.17
N LYS A 193 -9.26 -8.16 2.92
CA LYS A 193 -9.17 -8.97 1.69
C LYS A 193 -9.40 -8.15 0.42
N SER A 194 -10.33 -7.21 0.45
CA SER A 194 -10.64 -6.39 -0.72
C SER A 194 -9.52 -5.40 -1.05
N VAL A 195 -8.89 -4.82 -0.04
CA VAL A 195 -7.86 -3.77 -0.22
C VAL A 195 -6.45 -4.37 -0.33
N TRP A 196 -6.12 -5.43 0.40
CA TRP A 196 -4.76 -6.00 0.41
C TRP A 196 -4.65 -7.34 -0.33
N GLY A 197 -5.71 -8.11 -0.40
CA GLY A 197 -5.74 -9.39 -1.10
C GLY A 197 -6.23 -10.54 -0.22
N PRO A 198 -6.48 -11.72 -0.82
CA PRO A 198 -7.11 -12.85 -0.14
C PRO A 198 -6.27 -13.43 1.02
N GLU A 199 -4.98 -13.20 1.03
CA GLU A 199 -4.05 -13.61 2.09
C GLU A 199 -4.21 -12.82 3.40
N TYR A 200 -4.91 -11.67 3.35
CA TYR A 200 -5.18 -10.83 4.50
C TYR A 200 -6.54 -11.14 5.13
N GLY A 201 -6.67 -10.93 6.44
CA GLY A 201 -7.95 -11.09 7.12
C GLY A 201 -7.88 -11.07 8.64
N ALA A 202 -6.70 -11.20 9.22
CA ALA A 202 -6.48 -11.23 10.67
C ALA A 202 -5.76 -9.97 11.20
N GLU A 203 -5.24 -9.11 10.33
CA GLU A 203 -4.37 -7.98 10.65
C GLU A 203 -5.18 -6.75 11.10
N LEU A 204 -5.92 -6.88 12.21
CA LEU A 204 -6.84 -5.85 12.70
C LEU A 204 -6.15 -4.55 13.08
N GLU A 205 -5.00 -4.62 13.75
CA GLU A 205 -4.24 -3.43 14.16
C GLU A 205 -3.72 -2.64 12.95
N TYR A 206 -3.35 -3.38 11.91
CA TYR A 206 -2.99 -2.82 10.63
C TYR A 206 -4.11 -1.96 10.05
N LEU A 207 -5.31 -2.52 9.94
CA LEU A 207 -6.49 -1.81 9.44
C LEU A 207 -6.85 -0.60 10.32
N ARG A 208 -6.76 -0.75 11.64
CA ARG A 208 -7.02 0.34 12.61
C ARG A 208 -6.12 1.54 12.36
N THR A 209 -4.85 1.28 12.04
CA THR A 209 -3.88 2.36 11.74
C THR A 209 -4.31 3.14 10.50
N PHE A 210 -4.67 2.48 9.40
CA PHE A 210 -5.16 3.17 8.20
C PHE A 210 -6.44 3.97 8.46
N ILE A 211 -7.39 3.41 9.19
CA ILE A 211 -8.62 4.14 9.56
C ILE A 211 -8.29 5.38 10.42
N ARG A 212 -7.36 5.24 11.38
CA ARG A 212 -6.91 6.38 12.20
C ARG A 212 -6.27 7.47 11.34
N GLN A 213 -5.42 7.11 10.38
CA GLN A 213 -4.80 8.07 9.46
C GLN A 213 -5.82 8.73 8.54
N LEU A 214 -6.75 7.97 8.00
CA LEU A 214 -7.85 8.52 7.21
C LEU A 214 -8.67 9.52 8.02
N ARG A 215 -9.07 9.18 9.25
CA ARG A 215 -9.81 10.10 10.11
C ARG A 215 -9.06 11.41 10.34
N LYS A 216 -7.76 11.36 10.60
CA LYS A 216 -6.92 12.57 10.75
C LYS A 216 -6.97 13.49 9.52
N LYS A 217 -7.21 12.93 8.32
CA LYS A 217 -7.17 13.67 7.06
C LYS A 217 -8.54 14.12 6.59
N ILE A 218 -9.61 13.37 6.87
CA ILE A 218 -10.94 13.65 6.33
C ILE A 218 -11.96 14.13 7.36
N GLU A 219 -11.77 13.84 8.65
CA GLU A 219 -12.67 14.29 9.71
C GLU A 219 -12.28 15.68 10.23
N ASP A 220 -13.24 16.44 10.72
CA ASP A 220 -12.97 17.69 11.44
C ASP A 220 -12.50 17.39 12.87
N ASP A 221 -13.08 16.37 13.50
CA ASP A 221 -12.64 15.79 14.77
C ASP A 221 -12.44 14.28 14.60
N PRO A 222 -11.18 13.79 14.51
CA PRO A 222 -10.88 12.37 14.40
C PRO A 222 -11.38 11.51 15.56
N SER A 223 -11.61 12.11 16.74
CA SER A 223 -12.12 11.44 17.94
C SER A 223 -13.63 11.25 17.90
N ASN A 224 -14.34 12.10 17.12
CA ASN A 224 -15.78 12.04 16.92
C ASN A 224 -16.10 11.98 15.41
N PRO A 225 -15.75 10.90 14.72
CA PRO A 225 -15.81 10.81 13.26
C PRO A 225 -17.26 10.88 12.74
N GLN A 226 -17.44 11.61 11.65
CA GLN A 226 -18.73 11.75 10.97
C GLN A 226 -18.80 10.94 9.67
N TYR A 227 -17.67 10.75 8.97
CA TYR A 227 -17.58 10.00 7.74
C TYR A 227 -17.28 8.52 7.97
N LEU A 228 -16.23 8.21 8.77
CA LEU A 228 -15.77 6.84 9.01
C LEU A 228 -16.19 6.35 10.39
N LEU A 229 -17.33 5.70 10.46
CA LEU A 229 -17.90 5.17 11.70
C LEU A 229 -17.30 3.80 12.04
N THR A 230 -17.24 3.50 13.34
CA THR A 230 -16.91 2.15 13.82
C THR A 230 -18.20 1.46 14.25
N ASP A 231 -18.53 0.36 13.60
CA ASP A 231 -19.59 -0.54 14.04
C ASP A 231 -19.00 -1.60 14.94
N ALA A 232 -19.30 -1.49 16.26
CA ALA A 232 -18.73 -2.37 17.27
C ALA A 232 -18.92 -3.85 16.92
N TYR A 233 -17.85 -4.65 17.06
CA TYR A 233 -17.79 -6.08 16.77
C TYR A 233 -17.94 -6.49 15.30
N ILE A 234 -18.22 -5.55 14.37
CA ILE A 234 -18.41 -5.82 12.95
C ILE A 234 -17.20 -5.31 12.15
N GLY A 235 -16.99 -3.99 12.17
CA GLY A 235 -15.98 -3.36 11.34
C GLY A 235 -16.16 -1.85 11.20
N TYR A 236 -16.09 -1.38 9.96
CA TYR A 236 -16.21 0.04 9.64
C TYR A 236 -17.31 0.29 8.63
N ARG A 237 -17.89 1.47 8.70
CA ARG A 237 -18.92 1.94 7.80
C ARG A 237 -18.65 3.37 7.36
N PHE A 238 -18.81 3.64 6.08
CA PHE A 238 -18.87 5.00 5.59
C PHE A 238 -20.30 5.52 5.80
N ASN A 239 -20.42 6.69 6.43
CA ASN A 239 -21.73 7.31 6.66
C ASN A 239 -22.25 7.96 5.36
N ALA A 240 -23.32 7.39 4.80
CA ALA A 240 -23.95 7.90 3.58
C ALA A 240 -24.64 9.29 3.78
N ASN A 241 -25.01 9.61 5.03
CA ASN A 241 -25.85 10.77 5.37
C ASN A 241 -25.07 11.91 6.06
N VAL A 242 -23.80 12.08 5.72
CA VAL A 242 -23.01 13.19 6.26
C VAL A 242 -23.51 14.51 5.66
N ASN A 243 -24.11 15.33 6.50
CA ASN A 243 -24.62 16.69 6.17
C ASN A 243 -25.52 16.74 4.92
N GLN A 244 -26.76 16.26 5.10
CA GLN A 244 -27.91 16.88 4.41
C GLN A 244 -28.35 18.13 5.16
#